data_fc81fe35fe6290678f406ea836766e9f
#
_entry.id   fc81fe35fe6290678f406ea836766e9f
#
_cell.length_a   1.000
_cell.length_b   1.000
_cell.length_c   1.000
_cell.angle_alpha   90.00
_cell.angle_beta   90.00
_cell.angle_gamma   90.00
#
_symmetry.space_group_name_H-M   'P 1'
#
loop_
_entity.id
_entity.type
_entity.pdbx_description
1 polymer ?
#
loop_
_entity_poly.entity_id
_entity_poly.type
_entity_poly.pdbx_seq_one_letter_code
_entity_poly.pdbx_strand_id
1 'polypeptide(L)'
;VVQPPADQRNVTRLGIGYFTIPDYHVKLAPLTDSPVLQRVGIQRRFESDENAPTMEEWRKGRSLAYGQSKTVWKSGEQQGEAKVDEEIINGIVLKHYK
;
A
#
# COMPACT_ATOMS: atom_id res chain seq x y z
N VAL A 1 10.07 7.63 0.81
CA VAL A 1 10.37 8.93 0.16
C VAL A 1 11.05 9.82 1.18
N VAL A 2 12.21 10.36 0.84
CA VAL A 2 13.00 11.24 1.71
C VAL A 2 12.79 12.67 1.26
N GLN A 3 12.65 13.61 2.22
CA GLN A 3 12.58 15.03 1.90
C GLN A 3 13.90 15.50 1.26
N PRO A 4 13.85 16.39 0.26
CA PRO A 4 15.05 16.97 -0.29
C PRO A 4 15.76 17.87 0.73
N PRO A 5 17.06 18.13 0.58
CA PRO A 5 17.79 19.10 1.36
C PRO A 5 17.10 20.48 1.40
N ALA A 6 17.34 21.24 2.44
CA ALA A 6 16.62 22.50 2.68
C ALA A 6 16.72 23.51 1.52
N ASP A 7 17.86 23.55 0.87
CA ASP A 7 18.15 24.41 -0.30
C ASP A 7 17.42 23.98 -1.58
N GLN A 8 16.90 22.77 -1.62
CA GLN A 8 16.20 22.19 -2.79
C GLN A 8 14.68 22.04 -2.61
N ARG A 9 14.15 22.44 -1.46
CA ARG A 9 12.72 22.28 -1.14
C ARG A 9 11.80 23.14 -2.00
N ASN A 10 12.30 24.25 -2.51
CA ASN A 10 11.53 25.19 -3.34
C ASN A 10 11.71 24.96 -4.84
N VAL A 11 12.41 23.89 -5.23
CA VAL A 11 12.64 23.56 -6.64
C VAL A 11 11.53 22.63 -7.13
N THR A 12 10.90 22.99 -8.25
CA THR A 12 9.93 22.12 -8.92
C THR A 12 10.65 20.91 -9.49
N ARG A 13 10.17 19.72 -9.14
CA ARG A 13 10.70 18.45 -9.61
C ARG A 13 9.67 17.74 -10.47
N LEU A 14 10.07 17.39 -11.69
CA LEU A 14 9.30 16.50 -12.55
C LEU A 14 9.81 15.07 -12.42
N GLY A 15 8.89 14.12 -12.41
CA GLY A 15 9.21 12.70 -12.38
C GLY A 15 8.25 11.92 -13.27
N ILE A 16 8.78 10.91 -13.96
CA ILE A 16 7.99 9.96 -14.73
C ILE A 16 8.19 8.59 -14.07
N GLY A 17 7.08 7.93 -13.70
CA GLY A 17 7.08 6.58 -13.15
C GLY A 17 6.49 5.59 -14.13
N TYR A 18 7.10 4.42 -14.23
CA TYR A 18 6.55 3.28 -14.96
C TYR A 18 6.28 2.15 -13.96
N PHE A 19 5.06 1.59 -14.00
CA PHE A 19 4.65 0.53 -13.10
C PHE A 19 4.25 -0.70 -13.91
N THR A 20 4.85 -1.85 -13.60
CA THR A 20 4.36 -3.14 -14.07
C THR A 20 3.37 -3.68 -13.05
N ILE A 21 2.23 -4.14 -13.55
CA ILE A 21 1.19 -4.76 -12.75
C ILE A 21 0.83 -6.11 -13.36
N PRO A 22 0.42 -7.10 -12.57
CA PRO A 22 -0.11 -8.36 -13.10
C PRO A 22 -1.41 -8.13 -13.88
N ASP A 23 -1.80 -9.13 -14.67
CA ASP A 23 -3.09 -9.12 -15.35
C ASP A 23 -4.25 -8.99 -14.35
N TYR A 24 -5.35 -8.39 -14.77
CA TYR A 24 -6.46 -8.02 -13.89
C TYR A 24 -7.12 -9.18 -13.15
N HIS A 25 -7.13 -10.37 -13.76
CA HIS A 25 -7.70 -11.57 -13.15
C HIS A 25 -6.77 -12.28 -12.15
N VAL A 26 -5.50 -11.87 -12.07
CA VAL A 26 -4.53 -12.48 -11.15
C VAL A 26 -4.87 -12.12 -9.71
N LYS A 27 -4.98 -13.14 -8.86
CA LYS A 27 -5.16 -12.96 -7.41
C LYS A 27 -3.87 -12.52 -6.75
N LEU A 28 -3.98 -11.57 -5.82
CA LEU A 28 -2.84 -11.03 -5.06
C LEU A 28 -2.53 -11.91 -3.84
N ALA A 29 -2.38 -13.19 -4.08
CA ALA A 29 -1.94 -14.17 -3.08
C ALA A 29 -0.40 -14.24 -3.01
N PRO A 30 0.18 -14.62 -1.88
CA PRO A 30 1.62 -14.81 -1.77
C PRO A 30 2.13 -15.89 -2.72
N LEU A 31 3.29 -15.66 -3.34
CA LEU A 31 3.99 -16.66 -4.17
C LEU A 31 4.66 -17.69 -3.26
N THR A 32 3.90 -18.70 -2.83
CA THR A 32 4.33 -19.68 -1.84
C THR A 32 5.51 -20.54 -2.27
N ASP A 33 5.73 -20.68 -3.59
CA ASP A 33 6.86 -21.42 -4.15
C ASP A 33 8.18 -20.64 -4.17
N SER A 34 8.14 -19.36 -3.79
CA SER A 34 9.34 -18.53 -3.72
C SER A 34 10.27 -18.98 -2.57
N PRO A 35 11.50 -19.41 -2.84
CA PRO A 35 12.46 -19.81 -1.81
C PRO A 35 12.76 -18.69 -0.80
N VAL A 36 12.70 -17.43 -1.27
CA VAL A 36 12.91 -16.26 -0.40
C VAL A 36 11.77 -16.12 0.59
N LEU A 37 10.51 -16.19 0.11
CA LEU A 37 9.34 -16.11 0.99
C LEU A 37 9.26 -17.27 1.97
N GLN A 38 9.62 -18.48 1.54
CA GLN A 38 9.67 -19.65 2.42
C GLN A 38 10.71 -19.45 3.54
N ARG A 39 11.86 -18.87 3.23
CA ARG A 39 12.92 -18.61 4.22
C ARG A 39 12.59 -17.52 5.22
N VAL A 40 11.97 -16.42 4.79
CA VAL A 40 11.63 -15.28 5.67
C VAL A 40 10.28 -15.43 6.37
N GLY A 41 9.48 -16.40 5.97
CA GLY A 41 8.13 -16.63 6.46
C GLY A 41 7.08 -15.95 5.58
N ILE A 42 6.04 -16.72 5.22
CA ILE A 42 4.92 -16.24 4.40
C ILE A 42 3.88 -15.62 5.34
N GLN A 43 3.69 -14.31 5.22
CA GLN A 43 2.63 -13.61 5.93
C GLN A 43 1.40 -13.47 5.02
N ARG A 44 0.31 -14.15 5.37
CA ARG A 44 -0.97 -13.99 4.70
C ARG A 44 -1.76 -12.85 5.33
N ARG A 45 -2.35 -12.02 4.48
CA ARG A 45 -3.26 -10.93 4.91
C ARG A 45 -4.72 -11.34 4.87
N PHE A 46 -5.01 -12.50 4.31
CA PHE A 46 -6.33 -13.10 4.18
C PHE A 46 -6.33 -14.49 4.78
N GLU A 47 -7.49 -14.97 5.19
CA GLU A 47 -7.64 -16.30 5.77
C GLU A 47 -7.24 -17.41 4.80
N SER A 48 -7.51 -17.21 3.51
CA SER A 48 -7.10 -18.12 2.44
C SER A 48 -6.69 -17.36 1.19
N ASP A 49 -5.91 -18.01 0.32
CA ASP A 49 -5.51 -17.43 -0.96
C ASP A 49 -6.71 -17.24 -1.91
N GLU A 50 -7.81 -17.97 -1.68
CA GLU A 50 -9.05 -17.80 -2.43
C GLU A 50 -9.75 -16.48 -2.12
N ASN A 51 -9.59 -15.98 -0.90
CA ASN A 51 -10.16 -14.71 -0.44
C ASN A 51 -9.29 -13.50 -0.82
N ALA A 52 -8.11 -13.73 -1.40
CA ALA A 52 -7.27 -12.65 -1.89
C ALA A 52 -7.96 -11.92 -3.04
N PRO A 53 -7.94 -10.56 -3.07
CA PRO A 53 -8.51 -9.80 -4.16
C PRO A 53 -7.74 -10.04 -5.45
N THR A 54 -8.42 -9.89 -6.58
CA THR A 54 -7.76 -9.80 -7.88
C THR A 54 -7.04 -8.46 -8.03
N MET A 55 -6.12 -8.37 -8.98
CA MET A 55 -5.46 -7.09 -9.31
C MET A 55 -6.47 -6.02 -9.71
N GLU A 56 -7.55 -6.39 -10.41
CA GLU A 56 -8.61 -5.47 -10.79
C GLU A 56 -9.32 -4.88 -9.56
N GLU A 57 -9.74 -5.73 -8.63
CA GLU A 57 -10.42 -5.30 -7.39
C GLU A 57 -9.52 -4.41 -6.55
N TRP A 58 -8.25 -4.79 -6.41
CA TRP A 58 -7.25 -3.99 -5.71
C TRP A 58 -7.07 -2.61 -6.35
N ARG A 59 -6.90 -2.57 -7.68
CA ARG A 59 -6.72 -1.32 -8.43
C ARG A 59 -7.93 -0.40 -8.32
N LYS A 60 -9.16 -0.96 -8.44
CA LYS A 60 -10.39 -0.18 -8.25
C LYS A 60 -10.46 0.40 -6.83
N GLY A 61 -10.18 -0.39 -5.81
CA GLY A 61 -10.13 0.06 -4.42
C GLY A 61 -9.12 1.20 -4.21
N ARG A 62 -7.91 1.07 -4.77
CA ARG A 62 -6.87 2.11 -4.69
C ARG A 62 -7.28 3.38 -5.42
N SER A 63 -7.85 3.28 -6.60
CA SER A 63 -8.27 4.44 -7.39
C SER A 63 -9.39 5.21 -6.70
N LEU A 64 -10.35 4.51 -6.09
CA LEU A 64 -11.42 5.13 -5.31
C LEU A 64 -10.87 5.85 -4.07
N ALA A 65 -9.90 5.26 -3.37
CA ALA A 65 -9.26 5.87 -2.21
C ALA A 65 -8.50 7.16 -2.56
N TYR A 66 -7.86 7.22 -3.73
CA TYR A 66 -7.19 8.44 -4.21
C TYR A 66 -8.15 9.54 -4.67
N GLY A 67 -9.31 9.17 -5.23
CA GLY A 67 -10.29 10.13 -5.78
C GLY A 67 -11.24 10.72 -4.75
N GLN A 68 -11.44 10.04 -3.65
CA GLN A 68 -12.38 10.45 -2.61
C GLN A 68 -11.63 10.65 -1.29
N SER A 69 -11.31 11.89 -0.96
CA SER A 69 -10.68 12.28 0.31
C SER A 69 -11.61 12.12 1.54
N LYS A 70 -12.47 11.12 1.51
CA LYS A 70 -13.22 10.61 2.67
C LYS A 70 -12.50 9.37 3.25
N THR A 71 -11.21 9.38 3.23
CA THR A 71 -10.42 8.45 4.02
C THR A 71 -10.75 8.74 5.47
N VAL A 72 -11.31 7.77 6.17
CA VAL A 72 -11.48 7.84 7.62
C VAL A 72 -10.07 7.72 8.20
N TRP A 73 -9.40 8.85 8.28
CA TRP A 73 -8.12 8.95 8.98
C TRP A 73 -8.42 8.77 10.47
N LYS A 74 -8.20 7.59 11.00
CA LYS A 74 -8.13 7.43 12.43
C LYS A 74 -6.78 8.00 12.86
N SER A 75 -6.80 9.26 13.31
CA SER A 75 -5.66 9.85 14.00
C SER A 75 -5.43 9.02 15.26
N GLY A 76 -4.42 8.17 15.26
CA GLY A 76 -3.97 7.50 16.46
C GLY A 76 -3.51 8.54 17.47
N GLU A 77 -4.00 8.44 18.70
CA GLU A 77 -3.58 9.27 19.82
C GLU A 77 -2.05 9.19 19.99
N GLN A 78 -1.47 10.34 20.23
CA GLN A 78 -0.05 10.57 20.42
C GLN A 78 0.51 9.68 21.55
N GLN A 79 1.38 8.76 21.21
CA GLN A 79 2.52 8.43 22.04
C GLN A 79 3.77 8.53 21.17
N GLY A 80 4.37 9.70 21.20
CA GLY A 80 5.78 9.98 21.11
C GLY A 80 6.59 9.54 19.91
N GLU A 81 6.08 9.01 18.78
CA GLU A 81 6.88 8.73 17.58
C GLU A 81 5.96 8.52 16.37
N ALA A 82 6.29 9.20 15.26
CA ALA A 82 5.73 9.11 13.92
C ALA A 82 4.19 8.97 13.82
N LYS A 83 3.52 9.97 13.28
CA LYS A 83 2.10 9.88 12.94
C LYS A 83 1.89 8.77 11.92
N VAL A 84 1.12 7.76 12.30
CA VAL A 84 0.72 6.66 11.42
C VAL A 84 -0.75 6.86 11.07
N ASP A 85 -1.01 7.08 9.79
CA ASP A 85 -2.38 7.12 9.28
C ASP A 85 -2.75 5.72 8.73
N GLU A 86 -3.91 5.22 9.08
CA GLU A 86 -4.42 3.93 8.62
C GLU A 86 -5.49 4.12 7.54
N GLU A 87 -5.34 3.44 6.43
CA GLU A 87 -6.26 3.40 5.31
C GLU A 87 -6.76 1.96 5.11
N ILE A 88 -8.06 1.78 4.95
CA ILE A 88 -8.64 0.46 4.70
C ILE A 88 -9.03 0.36 3.22
N ILE A 89 -8.39 -0.57 2.49
CA ILE A 89 -8.68 -0.87 1.09
C ILE A 89 -8.99 -2.35 0.95
N ASN A 90 -10.18 -2.68 0.44
CA ASN A 90 -10.63 -4.07 0.25
C ASN A 90 -10.45 -4.94 1.52
N GLY A 91 -10.73 -4.38 2.71
CA GLY A 91 -10.59 -5.06 3.99
C GLY A 91 -9.14 -5.13 4.52
N ILE A 92 -8.17 -4.57 3.80
CA ILE A 92 -6.77 -4.52 4.23
C ILE A 92 -6.46 -3.16 4.86
N VAL A 93 -5.87 -3.18 6.05
CA VAL A 93 -5.36 -1.98 6.70
C VAL A 93 -3.98 -1.65 6.16
N LEU A 94 -3.84 -0.48 5.55
CA LEU A 94 -2.56 0.08 5.12
C LEU A 94 -2.13 1.16 6.11
N LYS A 95 -0.86 1.11 6.52
CA LYS A 95 -0.26 2.09 7.43
C LYS A 95 0.60 3.05 6.64
N HIS A 96 0.33 4.33 6.78
CA HIS A 96 1.13 5.42 6.20
C HIS A 96 1.90 6.11 7.32
N TYR A 97 3.22 6.04 7.26
CA TYR A 97 4.13 6.69 8.21
C TYR A 97 4.46 8.10 7.70
N LYS A 98 4.25 9.10 8.55
CA LYS A 98 4.59 10.51 8.26
C LYS A 98 5.82 10.96 9.02
#